data_ed46a799e5f13bee96b8166ad8c32eb8
#
_entry.id   ed46a799e5f13bee96b8166ad8c32eb8
#
_cell.length_a   1.000
_cell.length_b   1.000
_cell.length_c   1.000
_cell.angle_alpha   90.00
_cell.angle_beta   90.00
_cell.angle_gamma   90.00
#
_symmetry.space_group_name_H-M   'P 1'
#
loop_
_entity.id
_entity.type
_entity.pdbx_description
1 polymer ?
#
loop_
_entity_poly.entity_id
_entity_poly.type
_entity_poly.pdbx_seq_one_letter_code
_entity_poly.pdbx_strand_id
1 'polypeptide(L)'
;MFKIVKKRELNPTVTEMVIEAPLIAKKAKAGQFIIIRAKEDSERIPLTIAHYDAAAGTVAIIFQIVGAGTMQLNSLKEGEYVHDFVGPLGKATEIEGLKNVCVVGGG
;
A
#
# COMPACT_ATOMS: atom_id res chain seq x y z
N MET A 1 3.42 12.57 7.30
CA MET A 1 2.11 11.92 7.26
C MET A 1 1.55 12.00 5.85
N PHE A 2 0.74 11.03 5.49
CA PHE A 2 0.30 10.87 4.11
C PHE A 2 -1.22 10.81 4.07
N LYS A 3 -1.82 11.66 3.26
CA LYS A 3 -3.27 11.81 3.23
C LYS A 3 -3.95 10.67 2.48
N ILE A 4 -5.04 10.18 3.02
CA ILE A 4 -5.90 9.22 2.35
C ILE A 4 -6.84 10.00 1.45
N VAL A 5 -6.61 9.88 0.14
CA VAL A 5 -7.37 10.63 -0.84
C VAL A 5 -8.71 9.97 -1.12
N LYS A 6 -8.70 8.63 -1.12
CA LYS A 6 -9.89 7.86 -1.44
C LYS A 6 -9.85 6.54 -0.71
N LYS A 7 -11.00 6.04 -0.33
CA LYS A 7 -11.14 4.74 0.31
C LYS A 7 -12.39 4.08 -0.24
N ARG A 8 -12.25 2.81 -0.62
CA ARG A 8 -13.37 2.07 -1.18
C ARG A 8 -13.36 0.65 -0.66
N GLU A 9 -14.48 0.20 -0.13
CA GLU A 9 -14.62 -1.19 0.28
C GLU A 9 -14.98 -2.02 -0.95
N LEU A 10 -14.11 -2.96 -1.28
CA LEU A 10 -14.33 -3.85 -2.42
C LEU A 10 -15.25 -5.00 -2.03
N ASN A 11 -15.14 -5.44 -0.78
CA ASN A 11 -16.08 -6.37 -0.18
C ASN A 11 -15.93 -6.23 1.34
N PRO A 12 -16.69 -6.96 2.16
CA PRO A 12 -16.68 -6.75 3.61
C PRO A 12 -15.33 -6.89 4.29
N THR A 13 -14.39 -7.62 3.66
CA THR A 13 -13.09 -7.86 4.26
C THR A 13 -11.92 -7.30 3.45
N VAL A 14 -12.19 -6.63 2.34
CA VAL A 14 -11.14 -6.11 1.47
C VAL A 14 -11.40 -4.64 1.16
N THR A 15 -10.39 -3.82 1.35
CA THR A 15 -10.48 -2.38 1.17
C THR A 15 -9.39 -1.89 0.22
N GLU A 16 -9.75 -0.96 -0.66
CA GLU A 16 -8.82 -0.22 -1.48
C GLU A 16 -8.64 1.16 -0.89
N MET A 17 -7.39 1.58 -0.76
CA MET A 17 -7.07 2.89 -0.23
C MET A 17 -6.10 3.59 -1.16
N VAL A 18 -6.41 4.83 -1.51
CA VAL A 18 -5.56 5.65 -2.37
C VAL A 18 -4.88 6.68 -1.49
N ILE A 19 -3.57 6.66 -1.48
CA ILE A 19 -2.75 7.50 -0.60
C ILE A 19 -2.00 8.54 -1.43
N GLU A 20 -2.02 9.78 -0.98
CA GLU A 20 -1.26 10.84 -1.63
C GLU A 20 0.19 10.73 -1.20
N ALA A 21 1.05 10.31 -2.12
CA ALA A 21 2.48 10.14 -1.88
C ALA A 21 3.22 10.39 -3.19
N PRO A 22 3.38 11.65 -3.60
CA PRO A 22 3.93 11.98 -4.91
C PRO A 22 5.31 11.39 -5.18
N LEU A 23 6.18 11.41 -4.19
CA LEU A 23 7.53 10.88 -4.39
C LEU A 23 7.52 9.37 -4.60
N ILE A 24 6.65 8.70 -3.90
CA ILE A 24 6.50 7.25 -4.04
C ILE A 24 5.83 6.91 -5.36
N ALA A 25 4.78 7.63 -5.70
CA ALA A 25 4.06 7.41 -6.95
C ALA A 25 4.97 7.60 -8.16
N LYS A 26 5.85 8.58 -8.08
CA LYS A 26 6.78 8.89 -9.17
C LYS A 26 7.76 7.74 -9.43
N LYS A 27 8.12 7.02 -8.40
CA LYS A 27 9.09 5.92 -8.50
C LYS A 27 8.44 4.55 -8.55
N ALA A 28 7.15 4.47 -8.28
CA ALA A 28 6.46 3.18 -8.16
C ALA A 28 6.41 2.43 -9.48
N LYS A 29 6.46 1.11 -9.37
CA LYS A 29 6.29 0.21 -10.52
C LYS A 29 5.49 -1.00 -10.07
N ALA A 30 4.84 -1.64 -11.04
CA ALA A 30 4.05 -2.82 -10.75
C ALA A 30 4.91 -3.89 -10.09
N GLY A 31 4.36 -4.56 -9.11
CA GLY A 31 5.06 -5.63 -8.42
C GLY A 31 5.86 -5.18 -7.21
N GLN A 32 6.00 -3.88 -7.03
CA GLN A 32 6.67 -3.36 -5.84
C GLN A 32 5.70 -3.32 -4.67
N PHE A 33 6.23 -3.11 -3.47
CA PHE A 33 5.39 -3.01 -2.29
C PHE A 33 5.78 -1.78 -1.47
N ILE A 34 4.93 -1.43 -0.54
CA ILE A 34 5.18 -0.34 0.40
C ILE A 34 4.97 -0.88 1.81
N ILE A 35 5.48 -0.14 2.78
CA ILE A 35 5.21 -0.44 4.18
C ILE A 35 4.41 0.73 4.72
N ILE A 36 3.27 0.43 5.32
CA ILE A 36 2.36 1.43 5.83
C ILE A 36 2.12 1.22 7.32
N ARG A 37 1.99 2.31 8.04
CA ARG A 37 1.65 2.28 9.45
C ARG A 37 0.55 3.30 9.70
N ALA A 38 -0.57 2.82 10.20
CA ALA A 38 -1.74 3.67 10.37
C ALA A 38 -1.51 4.78 11.38
N LYS A 39 -0.97 4.44 12.54
CA LYS A 39 -0.71 5.39 13.61
C LYS A 39 0.68 5.12 14.19
N GLU A 40 1.13 6.03 15.05
CA GLU A 40 2.48 5.94 15.61
C GLU A 40 2.71 4.62 16.34
N ASP A 41 1.71 4.12 17.03
CA ASP A 41 1.82 2.88 17.79
C ASP A 41 1.28 1.66 17.04
N SER A 42 0.93 1.80 15.79
CA SER A 42 0.45 0.68 14.97
C SER A 42 1.63 -0.09 14.40
N GLU A 43 1.39 -1.35 14.07
CA GLU A 43 2.43 -2.14 13.43
C GLU A 43 2.61 -1.73 11.97
N ARG A 44 3.78 -2.02 11.46
CA ARG A 44 4.10 -1.77 10.06
C ARG A 44 3.61 -2.93 9.21
N ILE A 45 2.91 -2.61 8.13
CA ILE A 45 2.29 -3.61 7.28
C ILE A 45 2.83 -3.49 5.86
N PRO A 46 3.44 -4.55 5.32
CA PRO A 46 3.85 -4.53 3.91
C PRO A 46 2.67 -4.85 3.02
N LEU A 47 2.45 -4.02 2.02
CA LEU A 47 1.34 -4.20 1.08
C LEU A 47 1.83 -3.97 -0.33
N THR A 48 1.36 -4.80 -1.26
CA THR A 48 1.72 -4.67 -2.66
C THR A 48 0.98 -3.48 -3.27
N ILE A 49 1.69 -2.73 -4.11
CA ILE A 49 1.10 -1.62 -4.84
C ILE A 49 0.13 -2.18 -5.86
N ALA A 50 -1.14 -1.84 -5.75
CA ALA A 50 -2.16 -2.29 -6.68
C ALA A 50 -2.07 -1.50 -7.99
N HIS A 51 -1.99 -0.18 -7.86
CA HIS A 51 -1.73 0.69 -9.00
C HIS A 51 -1.27 2.05 -8.47
N TYR A 52 -0.84 2.90 -9.38
CA TYR A 52 -0.31 4.20 -9.00
C TYR A 52 -0.55 5.19 -10.13
N ASP A 53 -0.51 6.47 -9.79
CA ASP A 53 -0.67 7.55 -10.75
C ASP A 53 0.40 8.59 -10.47
N ALA A 54 1.46 8.59 -11.26
CA ALA A 54 2.56 9.52 -11.04
C ALA A 54 2.13 10.96 -11.27
N ALA A 55 1.20 11.18 -12.19
CA ALA A 55 0.73 12.53 -12.48
C ALA A 55 -0.10 13.09 -11.34
N ALA A 56 -0.95 12.26 -10.74
CA ALA A 56 -1.75 12.66 -9.60
C ALA A 56 -0.97 12.59 -8.29
N GLY A 57 0.13 11.85 -8.27
CA GLY A 57 0.92 11.70 -7.07
C GLY A 57 0.27 10.78 -6.06
N THR A 58 -0.42 9.74 -6.53
CA THR A 58 -1.14 8.83 -5.66
C THR A 58 -0.72 7.39 -5.87
N VAL A 59 -0.86 6.60 -4.81
CA VAL A 59 -0.58 5.16 -4.83
C VAL A 59 -1.77 4.45 -4.23
N ALA A 60 -2.27 3.45 -4.93
CA ALA A 60 -3.41 2.67 -4.47
C ALA A 60 -2.94 1.33 -3.94
N ILE A 61 -3.44 0.96 -2.78
CA ILE A 61 -3.16 -0.32 -2.15
C ILE A 61 -4.48 -1.01 -1.88
N ILE A 62 -4.46 -2.33 -1.94
CA ILE A 62 -5.63 -3.15 -1.62
C ILE A 62 -5.18 -4.11 -0.52
N PHE A 63 -5.94 -4.17 0.56
CA PHE A 63 -5.57 -5.01 1.67
C PHE A 63 -6.78 -5.74 2.23
N GLN A 64 -6.51 -6.92 2.78
CA GLN A 64 -7.52 -7.72 3.43
C GLN A 64 -7.46 -7.44 4.94
N ILE A 65 -8.63 -7.30 5.54
CA ILE A 65 -8.72 -7.02 6.97
C ILE A 65 -8.61 -8.34 7.72
N VAL A 66 -7.42 -8.62 8.24
CA VAL A 66 -7.14 -9.93 8.83
C VAL A 66 -6.52 -9.88 10.22
N GLY A 67 -6.24 -8.72 10.76
CA GLY A 67 -5.64 -8.61 12.08
C GLY A 67 -5.71 -7.21 12.60
N ALA A 68 -5.16 -6.99 13.79
CA ALA A 68 -5.25 -5.70 14.46
C ALA A 68 -4.67 -4.56 13.62
N GLY A 69 -3.53 -4.80 12.96
CA GLY A 69 -2.91 -3.76 12.14
C GLY A 69 -3.76 -3.34 10.98
N THR A 70 -4.32 -4.32 10.23
CA THR A 70 -5.18 -4.00 9.10
C THR A 70 -6.51 -3.43 9.55
N MET A 71 -7.01 -3.84 10.71
CA MET A 71 -8.22 -3.25 11.27
C MET A 71 -8.01 -1.78 11.63
N GLN A 72 -6.86 -1.46 12.21
CA GLN A 72 -6.54 -0.07 12.50
C GLN A 72 -6.41 0.74 11.24
N LEU A 73 -5.78 0.18 10.22
CA LEU A 73 -5.65 0.86 8.94
C LEU A 73 -7.03 1.10 8.33
N ASN A 74 -7.90 0.10 8.40
CA ASN A 74 -9.25 0.22 7.85
C ASN A 74 -10.13 1.19 8.63
N SER A 75 -9.75 1.53 9.85
CA SER A 75 -10.52 2.50 10.64
C SER A 75 -10.30 3.94 10.18
N LEU A 76 -9.26 4.18 9.42
CA LEU A 76 -8.98 5.50 8.88
C LEU A 76 -9.91 5.80 7.70
N LYS A 77 -10.26 7.06 7.55
CA LYS A 77 -11.23 7.49 6.54
C LYS A 77 -10.59 8.45 5.56
N GLU A 78 -11.28 8.68 4.45
CA GLU A 78 -10.84 9.68 3.49
C GLU A 78 -10.64 11.02 4.19
N GLY A 79 -9.56 11.67 3.84
CA GLY A 79 -9.21 12.93 4.46
C GLY A 79 -8.34 12.79 5.69
N GLU A 80 -8.26 11.58 6.26
CA GLU A 80 -7.35 11.31 7.36
C GLU A 80 -5.98 10.96 6.83
N TYR A 81 -5.02 10.76 7.73
CA TYR A 81 -3.63 10.54 7.35
C TYR A 81 -3.12 9.25 7.93
N VAL A 82 -2.29 8.54 7.17
CA VAL A 82 -1.50 7.44 7.72
C VAL A 82 -0.20 8.01 8.24
N HIS A 83 0.32 7.43 9.30
CA HIS A 83 1.52 7.94 9.95
C HIS A 83 2.76 7.73 9.09
N ASP A 84 2.97 6.52 8.60
CA ASP A 84 4.12 6.19 7.75
C ASP A 84 3.66 5.50 6.48
N PHE A 85 4.37 5.82 5.41
CA PHE A 85 4.15 5.21 4.11
C PHE A 85 5.50 5.20 3.40
N VAL A 86 6.15 4.05 3.39
CA VAL A 86 7.53 3.92 2.94
C VAL A 86 7.60 3.06 1.69
N GLY A 87 8.34 3.53 0.71
CA GLY A 87 8.52 2.79 -0.53
C GLY A 87 8.83 3.72 -1.69
N PRO A 88 8.79 3.23 -2.90
CA PRO A 88 8.52 1.83 -3.25
C PRO A 88 9.68 0.92 -2.87
N LEU A 89 9.36 -0.30 -2.50
CA LEU A 89 10.35 -1.29 -2.11
C LEU A 89 10.30 -2.45 -3.08
N GLY A 90 11.41 -3.18 -3.16
CA GLY A 90 11.55 -4.24 -4.15
C GLY A 90 11.88 -3.66 -5.51
N LYS A 91 12.35 -4.50 -6.41
CA LYS A 91 12.72 -4.07 -7.75
C LYS A 91 11.90 -4.83 -8.78
N ALA A 92 11.19 -4.09 -9.61
CA ALA A 92 10.35 -4.70 -10.63
C ALA A 92 11.15 -5.60 -11.56
N THR A 93 12.36 -5.18 -11.90
CA THR A 93 13.20 -5.97 -12.81
C THR A 93 13.64 -7.30 -12.22
N GLU A 94 13.75 -7.36 -10.91
CA GLU A 94 14.13 -8.61 -10.26
C GLU A 94 13.06 -9.66 -10.37
N ILE A 95 11.83 -9.22 -10.52
CA ILE A 95 10.72 -10.14 -10.62
C ILE A 95 10.87 -11.06 -11.81
N GLU A 96 11.33 -10.53 -12.92
CA GLU A 96 11.53 -11.33 -14.14
C GLU A 96 12.59 -12.39 -13.94
N GLY A 97 13.71 -12.03 -13.33
CA GLY A 97 14.79 -12.96 -13.12
C GLY A 97 14.50 -13.94 -12.01
N LEU A 98 13.62 -13.59 -11.11
CA LEU A 98 13.35 -14.36 -9.91
C LEU A 98 11.90 -14.81 -9.83
N LYS A 99 11.30 -15.05 -10.95
CA LYS A 99 9.90 -15.43 -10.99
C LYS A 99 9.55 -16.61 -10.09
N ASN A 100 10.47 -17.51 -9.91
CA ASN A 100 10.24 -18.65 -9.02
C ASN A 100 10.08 -18.18 -7.59
N VAL A 101 10.87 -17.18 -7.23
CA VAL A 101 10.83 -16.64 -5.89
C VAL A 101 9.54 -15.85 -5.70
N CYS A 102 9.06 -15.24 -6.75
CA CYS A 102 7.84 -14.49 -6.67
C CYS A 102 6.67 -15.32 -6.20
N VAL A 103 6.67 -16.58 -6.56
CA VAL A 103 5.62 -17.49 -6.11
C VAL A 103 5.59 -17.54 -4.60
N VAL A 104 6.74 -17.60 -4.00
CA VAL A 104 6.84 -17.61 -2.55
C VAL A 104 6.36 -16.28 -1.98
N GLY A 105 6.83 -15.23 -2.59
CA GLY A 105 6.46 -13.90 -2.12
C GLY A 105 4.98 -13.66 -2.22
N GLY A 106 4.34 -14.28 -3.21
CA GLY A 106 2.92 -14.13 -3.37
C GLY A 106 2.12 -14.81 -2.29
N GLY A 107 2.78 -15.69 -1.59
CA GLY A 107 2.10 -16.34 -0.48
C GLY A 107 1.66 -15.36 0.56
#